data_19e126d2c6fdec048eb15d5cdcffd4d5
#
_entry.id   19e126d2c6fdec048eb15d5cdcffd4d5
#
_cell.length_a   1.000
_cell.length_b   1.000
_cell.length_c   1.000
_cell.angle_alpha   90.00
_cell.angle_beta   90.00
_cell.angle_gamma   90.00
#
_symmetry.space_group_name_H-M   'P 1'
#
loop_
_entity.id
_entity.type
_entity.pdbx_description
1 polymer ?
#
loop_
_entity_poly.entity_id
_entity_poly.type
_entity_poly.pdbx_seq_one_letter_code
_entity_poly.pdbx_strand_id
1 'polypeptide(L)'
;MHYMMQFYESPEERRKPTDPAQAGAYWGSWQAYIGALAQSGAMVSGNVLRPPEAATTLRVENGTRHVVDGPFADTKEMLGGYVILDVPDLDAALEWAAKAPCVTGGSVEIRPVLPPPGA
;
A
#
# COMPACT_ATOMS: atom_id res chain seq x y z
N MET A 1 9.93 -15.60 5.78
CA MET A 1 10.60 -14.34 5.45
C MET A 1 9.57 -13.25 5.27
N HIS A 2 9.80 -12.09 5.85
CA HIS A 2 8.81 -11.01 5.78
C HIS A 2 9.11 -10.06 4.63
N TYR A 3 8.04 -9.66 3.94
CA TYR A 3 8.09 -8.67 2.86
C TYR A 3 7.02 -7.63 3.12
N MET A 4 7.34 -6.37 2.84
CA MET A 4 6.32 -5.33 2.80
C MET A 4 5.85 -5.15 1.36
N MET A 5 4.55 -5.28 1.13
CA MET A 5 3.92 -4.89 -0.12
C MET A 5 3.31 -3.51 0.05
N GLN A 6 3.70 -2.56 -0.79
CA GLN A 6 3.15 -1.21 -0.80
C GLN A 6 2.32 -1.04 -2.06
N PHE A 7 1.08 -0.61 -1.88
CA PHE A 7 0.11 -0.48 -2.97
C PHE A 7 0.05 0.96 -3.44
N TYR A 8 0.43 1.19 -4.70
CA TYR A 8 0.39 2.51 -5.33
C TYR A 8 -0.75 2.56 -6.33
N GLU A 9 -1.64 3.51 -6.14
CA GLU A 9 -2.83 3.65 -6.96
C GLU A 9 -2.68 4.77 -7.98
N SER A 10 -3.19 4.54 -9.19
CA SER A 10 -3.29 5.58 -10.22
C SER A 10 -4.32 6.64 -9.82
N PRO A 11 -4.29 7.83 -10.46
CA PRO A 11 -5.33 8.84 -10.22
C PRO A 11 -6.74 8.32 -10.46
N GLU A 12 -6.91 7.47 -11.44
CA GLU A 12 -8.20 6.87 -11.77
C GLU A 12 -8.70 5.95 -10.66
N GLU A 13 -7.82 5.08 -10.13
CA GLU A 13 -8.17 4.20 -9.02
C GLU A 13 -8.51 4.99 -7.75
N ARG A 14 -7.77 6.06 -7.48
CA ARG A 14 -8.00 6.87 -6.29
C ARG A 14 -9.34 7.60 -6.30
N ARG A 15 -9.89 7.85 -7.48
CA ARG A 15 -11.20 8.50 -7.59
C ARG A 15 -12.38 7.57 -7.34
N LYS A 16 -12.19 6.26 -7.54
CA LYS A 16 -13.29 5.29 -7.43
C LYS A 16 -14.01 5.31 -6.09
N PRO A 17 -13.33 5.40 -4.94
CA PRO A 17 -14.03 5.46 -3.64
C PRO A 17 -14.95 6.65 -3.48
N THR A 18 -14.72 7.74 -4.21
CA THR A 18 -15.52 8.96 -4.14
C THR A 18 -16.66 8.98 -5.15
N ASP A 19 -16.73 8.01 -6.04
CA ASP A 19 -17.78 7.87 -7.06
C ASP A 19 -18.80 6.84 -6.56
N PRO A 20 -20.07 7.26 -6.29
CA PRO A 20 -21.09 6.33 -5.80
C PRO A 20 -21.33 5.13 -6.72
N ALA A 21 -21.09 5.27 -8.03
CA ALA A 21 -21.26 4.18 -8.98
C ALA A 21 -20.13 3.13 -8.91
N GLN A 22 -18.96 3.49 -8.38
CA GLN A 22 -17.77 2.64 -8.39
C GLN A 22 -17.30 2.22 -7.00
N ALA A 23 -17.69 2.94 -5.95
CA ALA A 23 -17.19 2.75 -4.59
C ALA A 23 -17.42 1.32 -4.07
N GLY A 24 -18.60 0.76 -4.33
CA GLY A 24 -18.93 -0.59 -3.86
C GLY A 24 -18.04 -1.66 -4.47
N ALA A 25 -17.82 -1.61 -5.78
CA ALA A 25 -16.94 -2.56 -6.47
C ALA A 25 -15.48 -2.36 -6.06
N TYR A 26 -15.05 -1.12 -5.88
CA TYR A 26 -13.70 -0.79 -5.44
C TYR A 26 -13.39 -1.44 -4.08
N TRP A 27 -14.21 -1.16 -3.08
CA TRP A 27 -14.00 -1.70 -1.73
C TRP A 27 -14.21 -3.21 -1.68
N GLY A 28 -15.16 -3.72 -2.47
CA GLY A 28 -15.39 -5.17 -2.59
C GLY A 28 -14.18 -5.91 -3.11
N SER A 29 -13.49 -5.38 -4.12
CA SER A 29 -12.26 -5.97 -4.65
C SER A 29 -11.15 -6.01 -3.61
N TRP A 30 -10.95 -4.93 -2.87
CA TRP A 30 -9.94 -4.88 -1.82
C TRP A 30 -10.27 -5.81 -0.66
N GLN A 31 -11.54 -5.88 -0.24
CA GLN A 31 -11.96 -6.79 0.82
C GLN A 31 -11.74 -8.25 0.42
N ALA A 32 -12.04 -8.61 -0.82
CA ALA A 32 -11.81 -9.96 -1.31
C ALA A 32 -10.32 -10.31 -1.34
N TYR A 33 -9.48 -9.38 -1.80
CA TYR A 33 -8.04 -9.57 -1.85
C TYR A 33 -7.43 -9.74 -0.46
N ILE A 34 -7.72 -8.81 0.45
CA ILE A 34 -7.20 -8.87 1.82
C ILE A 34 -7.75 -10.08 2.57
N GLY A 35 -9.01 -10.45 2.33
CA GLY A 35 -9.60 -11.66 2.89
C GLY A 35 -8.88 -12.92 2.44
N ALA A 36 -8.51 -13.02 1.17
CA ALA A 36 -7.74 -14.15 0.65
C ALA A 36 -6.35 -14.22 1.28
N LEU A 37 -5.68 -13.08 1.42
CA LEU A 37 -4.39 -12.98 2.12
C LEU A 37 -4.49 -13.48 3.57
N ALA A 38 -5.50 -13.00 4.29
CA ALA A 38 -5.71 -13.38 5.68
C ALA A 38 -5.99 -14.87 5.82
N GLN A 39 -6.84 -15.43 4.96
CA GLN A 39 -7.18 -16.85 5.00
C GLN A 39 -6.00 -17.75 4.63
N SER A 40 -5.10 -17.28 3.79
CA SER A 40 -3.91 -18.05 3.39
C SER A 40 -2.92 -18.23 4.54
N GLY A 41 -3.01 -17.42 5.58
CA GLY A 41 -2.03 -17.40 6.67
C GLY A 41 -0.77 -16.59 6.36
N ALA A 42 -0.66 -16.01 5.15
CA ALA A 42 0.52 -15.26 4.76
C ALA A 42 0.54 -13.82 5.31
N MET A 43 -0.61 -13.28 5.69
CA MET A 43 -0.69 -11.90 6.15
C MET A 43 -0.31 -11.77 7.61
N VAL A 44 0.72 -10.97 7.90
CA VAL A 44 1.14 -10.65 9.26
C VAL A 44 0.38 -9.43 9.78
N SER A 45 0.33 -8.37 8.98
CA SER A 45 -0.35 -7.12 9.32
C SER A 45 -0.56 -6.29 8.07
N GLY A 46 -1.31 -5.21 8.18
CA GLY A 46 -1.51 -4.27 7.10
C GLY A 46 -2.50 -3.19 7.47
N ASN A 47 -2.49 -2.11 6.70
CA ASN A 47 -3.42 -1.00 6.91
C ASN A 47 -3.74 -0.31 5.59
N VAL A 48 -4.98 0.14 5.49
CA VAL A 48 -5.42 1.07 4.45
C VAL A 48 -5.15 2.48 4.96
N LEU A 49 -4.58 3.32 4.11
CA LEU A 49 -4.30 4.71 4.46
C LEU A 49 -5.43 5.62 3.98
N ARG A 50 -5.58 6.76 4.64
CA ARG A 50 -6.44 7.82 4.14
C ARG A 50 -5.85 8.38 2.83
N PRO A 51 -6.65 9.06 2.01
CA PRO A 51 -6.16 9.61 0.75
C PRO A 51 -4.94 10.53 0.91
N PRO A 52 -4.13 10.72 -0.14
CA PRO A 52 -2.93 11.57 -0.07
C PRO A 52 -3.19 13.00 0.43
N GLU A 53 -4.39 13.54 0.22
CA GLU A 53 -4.77 14.87 0.71
C GLU A 53 -4.72 14.97 2.24
N ALA A 54 -4.84 13.85 2.94
CA ALA A 54 -4.76 13.80 4.41
C ALA A 54 -3.32 13.70 4.92
N ALA A 55 -2.33 13.57 4.03
CA ALA A 55 -0.94 13.40 4.43
C ALA A 55 -0.35 14.71 4.98
N THR A 56 0.65 14.57 5.84
CA THR A 56 1.46 15.67 6.35
C THR A 56 2.92 15.27 6.23
N THR A 57 3.75 16.16 5.71
CA THR A 57 5.19 15.93 5.53
C THR A 57 5.98 16.89 6.39
N LEU A 58 6.90 16.35 7.17
CA LEU A 58 7.84 17.14 7.98
C LEU A 58 9.24 17.04 7.39
N ARG A 59 9.89 18.20 7.24
CA ARG A 59 11.31 18.28 6.93
C ARG A 59 11.99 19.16 7.98
N VAL A 60 13.25 18.89 8.24
CA VAL A 60 14.09 19.75 9.09
C VAL A 60 15.28 20.19 8.24
N GLU A 61 15.42 21.51 8.03
CA GLU A 61 16.51 22.09 7.27
C GLU A 61 17.18 23.17 8.13
N ASN A 62 18.50 23.05 8.30
CA ASN A 62 19.27 24.00 9.13
C ASN A 62 18.66 24.19 10.52
N GLY A 63 18.20 23.10 11.13
CA GLY A 63 17.57 23.13 12.45
C GLY A 63 16.13 23.65 12.49
N THR A 64 15.57 24.00 11.35
CA THR A 64 14.20 24.55 11.26
C THR A 64 13.22 23.48 10.76
N ARG A 65 12.09 23.35 11.46
CA ARG A 65 11.02 22.43 11.06
C ARG A 65 10.15 23.06 9.98
N HIS A 66 9.95 22.29 8.92
CA HIS A 66 9.01 22.64 7.84
C HIS A 66 7.93 21.57 7.78
N VAL A 67 6.69 21.96 8.07
CA VAL A 67 5.53 21.07 8.02
C VAL A 67 4.67 21.47 6.83
N VAL A 68 4.43 20.54 5.93
CA VAL A 68 3.68 20.79 4.70
C VAL A 68 2.53 19.80 4.61
N ASP A 69 1.34 20.28 4.29
CA ASP A 69 0.20 19.41 3.98
C ASP A 69 0.44 18.72 2.64
N GLY A 70 0.17 17.43 2.62
CA GLY A 70 0.33 16.62 1.42
C GLY A 70 1.43 15.58 1.57
N PRO A 71 1.51 14.62 0.62
CA PRO A 71 2.48 13.55 0.64
C PRO A 71 3.88 14.04 0.32
N PHE A 72 4.89 13.28 0.77
CA PHE A 72 6.30 13.54 0.49
C PHE A 72 6.58 13.66 -1.01
N ALA A 73 6.02 12.74 -1.79
CA ALA A 73 6.20 12.71 -3.24
C ALA A 73 4.88 13.05 -3.93
N ASP A 74 4.93 14.04 -4.83
CA ASP A 74 3.79 14.36 -5.70
C ASP A 74 3.98 13.62 -7.02
N THR A 75 3.57 12.36 -7.02
CA THR A 75 3.69 11.47 -8.15
C THR A 75 2.31 11.09 -8.69
N LYS A 76 2.29 10.59 -9.91
CA LYS A 76 1.04 10.16 -10.55
C LYS A 76 0.39 9.02 -9.76
N GLU A 77 1.20 8.03 -9.36
CA GLU A 77 0.75 6.94 -8.51
C GLU A 77 1.08 7.26 -7.07
N MET A 78 0.11 7.04 -6.18
CA MET A 78 0.23 7.39 -4.76
C MET A 78 0.01 6.18 -3.88
N LEU A 79 0.76 6.11 -2.78
CA LEU A 79 0.62 5.06 -1.78
C LEU A 79 -0.78 5.11 -1.14
N GLY A 80 -1.48 3.98 -1.19
CA GLY A 80 -2.82 3.83 -0.62
C GLY A 80 -2.91 2.86 0.56
N GLY A 81 -1.88 2.04 0.76
CA GLY A 81 -1.86 1.07 1.84
C GLY A 81 -0.68 0.12 1.75
N TYR A 82 -0.57 -0.75 2.72
CA TYR A 82 0.50 -1.74 2.74
C TYR A 82 0.07 -3.00 3.49
N VAL A 83 0.79 -4.10 3.21
CA VAL A 83 0.65 -5.38 3.91
C VAL A 83 2.04 -5.92 4.20
N ILE A 84 2.22 -6.50 5.37
CA ILE A 84 3.40 -7.30 5.68
C ILE A 84 3.02 -8.77 5.48
N LEU A 85 3.80 -9.46 4.63
CA LEU A 85 3.62 -10.87 4.33
C LEU A 85 4.70 -11.71 4.99
N ASP A 86 4.33 -12.94 5.37
CA ASP A 86 5.29 -13.98 5.70
C ASP A 86 5.17 -15.07 4.66
N VAL A 87 6.11 -15.10 3.74
CA VAL A 87 6.15 -16.06 2.62
C VAL A 87 7.59 -16.57 2.43
N PRO A 88 7.76 -17.74 1.77
CA PRO A 88 9.09 -18.36 1.64
C PRO A 88 10.09 -17.54 0.86
N ASP A 89 9.66 -16.85 -0.20
CA ASP A 89 10.56 -16.19 -1.14
C ASP A 89 9.87 -15.07 -1.89
N LEU A 90 10.63 -14.35 -2.71
CA LEU A 90 10.13 -13.25 -3.52
C LEU A 90 9.08 -13.70 -4.54
N ASP A 91 9.25 -14.89 -5.13
CA ASP A 91 8.30 -15.39 -6.12
C ASP A 91 6.90 -15.54 -5.53
N ALA A 92 6.80 -16.04 -4.29
CA ALA A 92 5.52 -16.13 -3.59
C ALA A 92 4.92 -14.74 -3.32
N ALA A 93 5.75 -13.77 -2.95
CA ALA A 93 5.29 -12.39 -2.76
C ALA A 93 4.80 -11.77 -4.08
N LEU A 94 5.51 -12.04 -5.19
CA LEU A 94 5.12 -11.56 -6.51
C LEU A 94 3.77 -12.14 -6.97
N GLU A 95 3.51 -13.39 -6.66
CA GLU A 95 2.22 -13.99 -6.98
C GLU A 95 1.07 -13.29 -6.26
N TRP A 96 1.25 -12.93 -5.00
CA TRP A 96 0.27 -12.14 -4.27
C TRP A 96 0.14 -10.73 -4.83
N ALA A 97 1.25 -10.08 -5.13
CA ALA A 97 1.24 -8.73 -5.70
C ALA A 97 0.48 -8.66 -7.02
N ALA A 98 0.63 -9.68 -7.87
CA ALA A 98 -0.03 -9.75 -9.17
C ALA A 98 -1.56 -9.79 -9.08
N LYS A 99 -2.11 -10.17 -7.94
CA LYS A 99 -3.56 -10.24 -7.68
C LYS A 99 -4.13 -8.96 -7.06
N ALA A 100 -3.28 -8.02 -6.68
CA ALA A 100 -3.74 -6.80 -6.03
C ALA A 100 -4.62 -5.97 -6.98
N PRO A 101 -5.74 -5.41 -6.49
CA PRO A 101 -6.63 -4.62 -7.34
C PRO A 101 -5.97 -3.42 -8.02
N CYS A 102 -4.91 -2.86 -7.44
CA CYS A 102 -4.22 -1.69 -7.99
C CYS A 102 -3.15 -2.03 -9.01
N VAL A 103 -2.81 -3.30 -9.24
CA VAL A 103 -1.67 -3.66 -10.08
C VAL A 103 -1.87 -3.27 -11.55
N THR A 104 -3.11 -3.26 -12.02
CA THR A 104 -3.44 -2.80 -13.35
C THR A 104 -3.60 -1.28 -13.32
N GLY A 105 -2.70 -0.57 -13.99
CA GLY A 105 -2.70 0.90 -14.02
C GLY A 105 -1.94 1.55 -12.86
N GLY A 106 -1.71 0.84 -11.78
CA GLY A 106 -0.88 1.25 -10.66
C GLY A 106 0.30 0.31 -10.49
N SER A 107 0.81 0.20 -9.27
CA SER A 107 1.99 -0.61 -8.98
C SER A 107 1.94 -1.19 -7.58
N VAL A 108 2.66 -2.29 -7.40
CA VAL A 108 2.93 -2.85 -6.07
C VAL A 108 4.43 -2.92 -5.89
N GLU A 109 4.95 -2.24 -4.88
CA GLU A 109 6.36 -2.34 -4.53
C GLU A 109 6.51 -3.40 -3.44
N ILE A 110 7.48 -4.29 -3.60
CA ILE A 110 7.79 -5.34 -2.62
C ILE A 110 9.19 -5.10 -2.10
N ARG A 111 9.31 -5.07 -0.77
CA ARG A 111 10.62 -4.87 -0.15
C ARG A 111 10.80 -5.87 1.00
N PRO A 112 11.89 -6.64 1.01
CA PRO A 112 12.18 -7.52 2.13
C PRO A 112 12.33 -6.71 3.42
N VAL A 113 11.77 -7.24 4.51
CA VAL A 113 11.90 -6.62 5.82
C VAL A 113 13.21 -7.10 6.45
N LEU A 114 14.02 -6.16 6.89
CA LEU A 114 15.24 -6.48 7.60
C LEU A 114 14.89 -7.02 9.00
N PRO A 115 15.35 -8.24 9.37
CA PRO A 115 15.09 -8.76 10.70
C PRO A 115 15.73 -7.86 11.76
N PRO A 116 15.13 -7.76 12.96
CA PRO A 116 15.76 -7.00 14.04
C PRO A 116 17.11 -7.60 14.42
N PRO A 117 18.07 -6.77 14.93
CA PRO A 117 19.37 -7.27 15.37
C PRO A 117 19.24 -8.39 16.40
N GLY A 118 19.99 -9.47 16.23
CA GLY A 118 20.00 -10.62 17.12
C GLY A 118 18.84 -11.61 16.90
N ALA A 119 18.04 -11.41 15.86
CA ALA A 119 16.94 -12.32 15.51
C ALA A 119 17.42 -13.42 14.59
#